data_7cfcdb19bfb201893d4756eaf2f40242
#
_entry.id   7cfcdb19bfb201893d4756eaf2f40242
#
_cell.length_a   1.000
_cell.length_b   1.000
_cell.length_c   1.000
_cell.angle_alpha   90.00
_cell.angle_beta   90.00
_cell.angle_gamma   90.00
#
_symmetry.space_group_name_H-M   'P 1'
#
loop_
_entity.id
_entity.type
_entity.pdbx_description
1 polymer ?
#
loop_
_entity_poly.entity_id
_entity_poly.type
_entity_poly.pdbx_seq_one_letter_code
_entity_poly.pdbx_strand_id
1 'polypeptide(L)'
;RLLKGKLDLRAIEENKEALLKMDSIVATQAIRVERAKENVEAARERMAEAMKERKMHETLREKAFEAFLQEENHAESKAIDELTSYTYGQKNR
;
A
#
# COMPACT_ATOMS: atom_id res chain seq x y z
N ARG A 1 18.90 65.95 -3.62
CA ARG A 1 19.82 64.80 -3.92
C ARG A 1 20.02 63.91 -2.69
N LEU A 2 20.18 64.48 -1.50
CA LEU A 2 20.32 63.71 -0.27
C LEU A 2 19.06 62.93 0.11
N LEU A 3 17.90 63.46 -0.13
CA LEU A 3 16.61 62.82 0.08
C LEU A 3 16.39 61.62 -0.87
N LYS A 4 16.78 61.80 -2.14
CA LYS A 4 16.73 60.72 -3.12
C LYS A 4 17.68 59.58 -2.78
N GLY A 5 18.91 59.88 -2.32
CA GLY A 5 19.86 58.91 -1.88
C GLY A 5 19.41 58.12 -0.67
N LYS A 6 18.78 58.83 0.33
CA LYS A 6 18.19 58.18 1.50
C LYS A 6 16.98 57.32 1.17
N LEU A 7 16.14 57.74 0.25
CA LEU A 7 14.99 56.97 -0.23
C LEU A 7 15.44 55.73 -1.01
N ASP A 8 16.48 55.82 -1.82
CA ASP A 8 17.05 54.71 -2.57
C ASP A 8 17.69 53.69 -1.63
N LEU A 9 18.41 54.16 -0.59
CA LEU A 9 18.98 53.30 0.44
C LEU A 9 17.90 52.53 1.23
N ARG A 10 16.81 53.22 1.56
CA ARG A 10 15.68 52.63 2.26
C ARG A 10 14.97 51.61 1.42
N ALA A 11 14.78 51.87 0.13
CA ALA A 11 14.21 50.95 -0.83
C ALA A 11 15.09 49.69 -1.00
N ILE A 12 16.42 49.88 -1.04
CA ILE A 12 17.38 48.79 -1.13
C ILE A 12 17.32 47.93 0.13
N GLU A 13 17.25 48.53 1.32
CA GLU A 13 17.13 47.83 2.59
C GLU A 13 15.83 47.04 2.69
N GLU A 14 14.70 47.64 2.31
CA GLU A 14 13.40 46.98 2.26
C GLU A 14 13.39 45.80 1.29
N ASN A 15 13.98 45.95 0.11
CA ASN A 15 14.15 44.86 -0.86
C ASN A 15 15.03 43.73 -0.33
N LYS A 16 16.10 44.12 0.39
CA LYS A 16 17.01 43.12 1.01
C LYS A 16 16.31 42.31 2.08
N GLU A 17 15.49 42.97 2.93
CA GLU A 17 14.67 42.29 3.93
C GLU A 17 13.64 41.37 3.29
N ALA A 18 12.98 41.83 2.23
CA ALA A 18 12.00 41.06 1.51
C ALA A 18 12.63 39.80 0.87
N LEU A 19 13.82 39.94 0.30
CA LEU A 19 14.58 38.81 -0.26
C LEU A 19 14.96 37.81 0.81
N LEU A 20 15.41 38.26 1.97
CA LEU A 20 15.76 37.40 3.10
C LEU A 20 14.53 36.63 3.62
N LYS A 21 13.39 37.29 3.71
CA LYS A 21 12.12 36.65 4.07
C LYS A 21 11.70 35.63 3.03
N MET A 22 11.81 35.95 1.76
CA MET A 22 11.50 35.03 0.66
C MET A 22 12.40 33.81 0.70
N ASP A 23 13.70 33.99 0.90
CA ASP A 23 14.66 32.89 1.02
C ASP A 23 14.29 31.97 2.20
N SER A 24 13.90 32.54 3.33
CA SER A 24 13.45 31.81 4.50
C SER A 24 12.19 30.98 4.21
N ILE A 25 11.23 31.58 3.51
CA ILE A 25 9.99 30.92 3.11
C ILE A 25 10.29 29.76 2.16
N VAL A 26 11.14 29.99 1.17
CA VAL A 26 11.56 28.95 0.21
C VAL A 26 12.26 27.79 0.93
N ALA A 27 13.17 28.09 1.85
CA ALA A 27 13.87 27.07 2.64
C ALA A 27 12.89 26.26 3.47
N THR A 28 11.92 26.90 4.11
CA THR A 28 10.88 26.23 4.90
C THR A 28 10.02 25.32 4.01
N GLN A 29 9.63 25.82 2.84
CA GLN A 29 8.84 25.03 1.89
C GLN A 29 9.63 23.84 1.34
N ALA A 30 10.92 23.99 1.09
CA ALA A 30 11.78 22.90 0.67
C ALA A 30 11.80 21.77 1.70
N ILE A 31 11.87 22.11 2.98
CA ILE A 31 11.81 21.12 4.08
C ILE A 31 10.44 20.44 4.12
N ARG A 32 9.36 21.19 3.94
CA ARG A 32 8.01 20.63 3.91
C ARG A 32 7.80 19.68 2.74
N VAL A 33 8.30 20.03 1.58
CA VAL A 33 8.24 19.17 0.38
C VAL A 33 8.99 17.88 0.62
N GLU A 34 10.19 17.96 1.20
CA GLU A 34 10.99 16.77 1.51
C GLU A 34 10.29 15.85 2.51
N ARG A 35 9.70 16.41 3.57
CA ARG A 35 8.90 15.64 4.53
C ARG A 35 7.69 14.99 3.89
N ALA A 36 7.01 15.72 3.00
CA ALA A 36 5.87 15.19 2.28
C ALA A 36 6.27 14.02 1.38
N LYS A 37 7.42 14.11 0.72
CA LYS A 37 7.98 13.01 -0.09
C LYS A 37 8.28 11.78 0.76
N GLU A 38 8.90 11.97 1.91
CA GLU A 38 9.19 10.90 2.87
C GLU A 38 7.90 10.24 3.35
N ASN A 39 6.87 11.03 3.67
CA ASN A 39 5.58 10.52 4.10
C ASN A 39 4.89 9.69 3.00
N VAL A 40 4.96 10.16 1.75
CA VAL A 40 4.43 9.42 0.59
C VAL A 40 5.17 8.09 0.44
N GLU A 41 6.48 8.10 0.53
CA GLU A 41 7.30 6.88 0.42
C GLU A 41 6.96 5.88 1.53
N ALA A 42 6.86 6.34 2.77
CA ALA A 42 6.46 5.51 3.91
C ALA A 42 5.05 4.92 3.71
N ALA A 43 4.12 5.72 3.19
CA ALA A 43 2.77 5.25 2.88
C ALA A 43 2.77 4.20 1.77
N ARG A 44 3.60 4.36 0.76
CA ARG A 44 3.76 3.38 -0.33
C ARG A 44 4.31 2.06 0.19
N GLU A 45 5.29 2.10 1.08
CA GLU A 45 5.85 0.90 1.70
C GLU A 45 4.80 0.15 2.52
N ARG A 46 4.00 0.88 3.32
CA ARG A 46 2.90 0.28 4.09
C ARG A 46 1.86 -0.34 3.18
N MET A 47 1.54 0.32 2.07
CA MET A 47 0.61 -0.20 1.07
C MET A 47 1.14 -1.47 0.42
N ALA A 48 2.42 -1.50 0.06
CA ALA A 48 3.06 -2.67 -0.53
C ALA A 48 3.03 -3.86 0.44
N GLU A 49 3.31 -3.63 1.73
CA GLU A 49 3.23 -4.65 2.77
C GLU A 49 1.80 -5.17 2.94
N ALA A 50 0.82 -4.27 2.99
CA ALA A 50 -0.58 -4.65 3.10
C ALA A 50 -1.05 -5.49 1.89
N MET A 51 -0.60 -5.14 0.69
CA MET A 51 -0.89 -5.90 -0.52
C MET A 51 -0.29 -7.30 -0.49
N LYS A 52 0.94 -7.44 0.01
CA LYS A 52 1.61 -8.74 0.19
C LYS A 52 0.83 -9.61 1.18
N GLU A 53 0.45 -9.06 2.32
CA GLU A 53 -0.33 -9.77 3.33
C GLU A 53 -1.67 -10.23 2.76
N ARG A 54 -2.36 -9.35 2.06
CA ARG A 54 -3.63 -9.66 1.40
C ARG A 54 -3.48 -10.81 0.41
N LYS A 55 -2.43 -10.76 -0.41
CA LYS A 55 -2.14 -11.82 -1.38
C LYS A 55 -1.82 -13.14 -0.71
N MET A 56 -1.09 -13.11 0.39
CA MET A 56 -0.83 -14.30 1.20
C MET A 56 -2.11 -14.92 1.74
N HIS A 57 -3.00 -14.09 2.30
CA HIS A 57 -4.29 -14.55 2.81
C HIS A 57 -5.18 -15.12 1.70
N GLU A 58 -5.21 -14.48 0.55
CA GLU A 58 -5.95 -14.98 -0.62
C GLU A 58 -5.41 -16.34 -1.07
N THR A 59 -4.10 -16.50 -1.14
CA THR A 59 -3.47 -17.77 -1.51
C THR A 59 -3.77 -18.86 -0.50
N LEU A 60 -3.70 -18.56 0.79
CA LEU A 60 -4.03 -19.51 1.86
C LEU A 60 -5.50 -19.94 1.79
N ARG A 61 -6.39 -18.97 1.53
CA ARG A 61 -7.82 -19.25 1.36
C ARG A 61 -8.08 -20.16 0.15
N GLU A 62 -7.42 -19.88 -0.98
CA GLU A 62 -7.53 -20.70 -2.18
C GLU A 62 -7.05 -22.13 -1.93
N LYS A 63 -5.90 -22.28 -1.28
CA LYS A 63 -5.36 -23.59 -0.93
C LYS A 63 -6.26 -24.36 0.03
N ALA A 64 -6.81 -23.67 1.02
CA ALA A 64 -7.76 -24.28 1.96
C ALA A 64 -9.03 -24.74 1.24
N PHE A 65 -9.52 -23.94 0.30
CA PHE A 65 -10.69 -24.28 -0.51
C PHE A 65 -10.42 -25.46 -1.42
N GLU A 66 -9.26 -25.51 -2.08
CA GLU A 66 -8.85 -26.66 -2.89
C GLU A 66 -8.76 -27.95 -2.06
N ALA A 67 -8.14 -27.85 -0.89
CA ALA A 67 -8.06 -29.00 0.03
C ALA A 67 -9.44 -29.46 0.47
N PHE A 68 -10.35 -28.53 0.76
CA PHE A 68 -11.73 -28.83 1.09
C PHE A 68 -12.43 -29.57 -0.07
N LEU A 69 -12.29 -29.07 -1.30
CA LEU A 69 -12.88 -29.70 -2.48
C LEU A 69 -12.32 -31.12 -2.70
N GLN A 70 -11.02 -31.31 -2.52
CA GLN A 70 -10.39 -32.61 -2.63
C GLN A 70 -10.91 -33.61 -1.60
N GLU A 71 -11.08 -33.16 -0.35
CA GLU A 71 -11.67 -33.97 0.71
C GLU A 71 -13.11 -34.35 0.40
N GLU A 72 -13.91 -33.40 -0.07
CA GLU A 72 -15.31 -33.66 -0.46
C GLU A 72 -15.39 -34.65 -1.62
N ASN A 73 -14.56 -34.47 -2.65
CA ASN A 73 -14.52 -35.37 -3.78
C ASN A 73 -14.05 -36.77 -3.38
N HIS A 74 -13.06 -36.84 -2.50
CA HIS A 74 -12.58 -38.12 -1.97
C HIS A 74 -13.67 -38.86 -1.16
N ALA A 75 -14.40 -38.12 -0.30
CA ALA A 75 -15.48 -38.68 0.48
C ALA A 75 -16.64 -39.19 -0.42
N GLU A 76 -17.01 -38.39 -1.44
CA GLU A 76 -18.00 -38.82 -2.43
C GLU A 76 -17.59 -40.05 -3.19
N SER A 77 -16.37 -40.10 -3.67
CA SER A 77 -15.79 -41.21 -4.42
C SER A 77 -15.77 -42.48 -3.55
N LYS A 78 -15.37 -42.35 -2.30
CA LYS A 78 -15.37 -43.42 -1.31
C LYS A 78 -16.78 -43.96 -1.04
N ALA A 79 -17.74 -43.06 -0.85
CA ALA A 79 -19.15 -43.42 -0.65
C ALA A 79 -19.72 -44.19 -1.86
N ILE A 80 -19.42 -43.74 -3.06
CA ILE A 80 -19.83 -44.38 -4.30
C ILE A 80 -19.21 -45.76 -4.43
N ASP A 81 -17.92 -45.89 -4.14
CA ASP A 81 -17.21 -47.17 -4.16
C ASP A 81 -17.79 -48.17 -3.15
N GLU A 82 -18.09 -47.74 -1.95
CA GLU A 82 -18.73 -48.56 -0.91
C GLU A 82 -20.13 -49.01 -1.35
N LEU A 83 -20.90 -48.08 -1.93
CA LEU A 83 -22.24 -48.40 -2.45
C LEU A 83 -22.16 -49.40 -3.60
N THR A 84 -21.24 -49.21 -4.53
CA THR A 84 -21.00 -50.10 -5.65
C THR A 84 -20.59 -51.50 -5.16
N SER A 85 -19.69 -51.59 -4.21
CA SER A 85 -19.23 -52.83 -3.59
C SER A 85 -20.40 -53.57 -2.90
N TYR A 86 -21.21 -52.82 -2.16
CA TYR A 86 -22.39 -53.37 -1.50
C TYR A 86 -23.39 -53.93 -2.52
N THR A 87 -23.71 -53.17 -3.54
CA THR A 87 -24.63 -53.58 -4.62
C THR A 87 -24.10 -54.82 -5.36
N TYR A 88 -22.82 -54.82 -5.67
CA TYR A 88 -22.16 -55.94 -6.34
C TYR A 88 -22.18 -57.19 -5.46
N GLY A 89 -21.88 -57.06 -4.17
CA GLY A 89 -21.96 -58.14 -3.21
C GLY A 89 -23.37 -58.73 -3.06
N GLN A 90 -24.40 -57.92 -3.09
CA GLN A 90 -25.79 -58.36 -3.07
C GLN A 90 -26.20 -59.12 -4.34
N LYS A 91 -25.72 -58.68 -5.51
CA LYS A 91 -25.99 -59.33 -6.80
C LYS A 91 -25.41 -60.73 -6.89
N ASN A 92 -24.30 -60.98 -6.22
CA ASN A 92 -23.64 -62.28 -6.23
C ASN A 92 -24.15 -63.26 -5.18
N ARG A 93 -25.10 -62.83 -4.39
CA ARG A 93 -25.81 -63.67 -3.45
C ARG A 93 -27.04 -64.29 -4.10
#